data_e1464b3d5fa1a705297e2c8ff7057998
#
_entry.id   e1464b3d5fa1a705297e2c8ff7057998
#
_cell.length_a   1.000
_cell.length_b   1.000
_cell.length_c   1.000
_cell.angle_alpha   90.00
_cell.angle_beta   90.00
_cell.angle_gamma   90.00
#
_symmetry.space_group_name_H-M   'P 1'
#
loop_
_entity.id
_entity.type
_entity.pdbx_description
1 polymer ?
#
loop_
_entity_poly.entity_id
_entity_poly.type
_entity_poly.pdbx_seq_one_letter_code
_entity_poly.pdbx_strand_id
1 'polypeptide(L)'
;MKRRAFITLLGGAAAWPVVGRTQQRTAVPQIGILDPGLPQHFEAFRKGMDDLGYVEGRSVSYIYRSAAGRAESVPRLASELVALKPDAIVTASALPVRAVKEATSTIPIVFATIADAITAGAVNNLAHPGANVTGFSFLNTELSAKCLELLVEALPNIRRVAVLRDLNTPHEWAEATEEAGHRLGLALQLLEVAGPGTYEAAFEAAVTARADALDILASAFFNSHKARLVELAAKYRLPTMYEHDDFVRTGGLIAYGPNIPDLFRRAAVYVDRILKGAKPGDLPVEQPTRFTLIINVKTANALGLTLPPTLLARADEVIE
;
A
#
# COMPACT_ATOMS: atom_id res chain seq x y z
N MET A 1 54.68 -15.75 77.62
CA MET A 1 53.75 -15.22 78.64
C MET A 1 52.57 -14.51 77.92
N LYS A 2 51.35 -14.95 78.19
CA LYS A 2 50.10 -14.21 78.23
C LYS A 2 49.55 -13.71 76.84
N ARG A 3 48.53 -14.40 76.26
CA ARG A 3 47.06 -14.14 76.47
C ARG A 3 46.61 -12.87 75.73
N ARG A 4 45.65 -12.78 74.88
CA ARG A 4 44.29 -13.35 74.84
C ARG A 4 43.69 -13.08 73.45
N ALA A 5 42.96 -14.08 72.97
CA ALA A 5 41.99 -13.93 71.93
C ALA A 5 40.88 -12.94 72.35
N PHE A 6 40.36 -12.22 71.41
CA PHE A 6 39.01 -11.75 71.52
C PHE A 6 38.26 -11.88 70.12
N ILE A 7 37.40 -12.80 70.12
CA ILE A 7 36.44 -13.01 69.03
C ILE A 7 35.40 -11.89 69.09
N THR A 8 35.20 -11.20 68.05
CA THR A 8 34.01 -10.38 67.87
C THR A 8 33.33 -10.82 66.55
N LEU A 9 32.42 -11.70 66.73
CA LEU A 9 31.35 -11.95 65.74
C LEU A 9 30.48 -10.69 65.65
N LEU A 10 30.47 -10.06 64.52
CA LEU A 10 29.42 -9.12 64.17
C LEU A 10 28.91 -9.49 62.78
N GLY A 11 27.66 -9.95 62.83
CA GLY A 11 26.91 -10.38 61.67
C GLY A 11 26.81 -9.32 60.60
N GLY A 12 27.44 -9.60 59.51
CA GLY A 12 27.19 -8.88 58.25
C GLY A 12 25.84 -9.38 57.69
N ALA A 13 24.77 -8.64 58.00
CA ALA A 13 23.53 -8.78 57.27
C ALA A 13 23.81 -8.58 55.81
N ALA A 14 23.78 -9.65 55.04
CA ALA A 14 23.79 -9.58 53.58
C ALA A 14 22.50 -8.86 53.13
N ALA A 15 22.60 -7.55 52.96
CA ALA A 15 21.61 -6.78 52.21
C ALA A 15 21.75 -7.19 50.74
N TRP A 16 21.04 -8.25 50.36
CA TRP A 16 20.75 -8.50 48.96
C TRP A 16 19.99 -7.29 48.44
N PRO A 17 20.50 -6.62 47.40
CA PRO A 17 19.69 -5.64 46.72
C PRO A 17 18.47 -6.41 46.15
N VAL A 18 17.31 -6.25 46.77
CA VAL A 18 16.06 -6.54 46.15
C VAL A 18 15.98 -5.58 44.97
N VAL A 19 16.49 -6.03 43.82
CA VAL A 19 16.19 -5.42 42.55
C VAL A 19 14.69 -5.56 42.38
N GLY A 20 13.97 -4.57 42.89
CA GLY A 20 12.58 -4.38 42.60
C GLY A 20 12.49 -4.31 41.09
N ARG A 21 12.11 -5.41 40.46
CA ARG A 21 11.51 -5.37 39.15
C ARG A 21 10.25 -4.53 39.32
N THR A 22 10.43 -3.22 39.20
CA THR A 22 9.34 -2.34 38.81
C THR A 22 8.80 -2.98 37.56
N GLN A 23 7.67 -3.69 37.65
CA GLN A 23 6.79 -3.93 36.54
C GLN A 23 6.45 -2.53 36.03
N GLN A 24 7.30 -2.02 35.09
CA GLN A 24 6.83 -1.01 34.20
C GLN A 24 5.53 -1.59 33.62
N ARG A 25 4.40 -1.07 34.04
CA ARG A 25 3.18 -1.15 33.25
C ARG A 25 3.60 -0.62 31.90
N THR A 26 3.96 -1.51 31.01
CA THR A 26 4.19 -1.14 29.63
C THR A 26 2.86 -0.60 29.17
N ALA A 27 2.84 0.72 28.92
CA ALA A 27 1.67 1.35 28.33
C ALA A 27 1.31 0.53 27.10
N VAL A 28 0.02 0.27 26.92
CA VAL A 28 -0.48 -0.48 25.75
C VAL A 28 0.03 0.26 24.52
N PRO A 29 0.80 -0.38 23.63
CA PRO A 29 1.33 0.29 22.45
C PRO A 29 0.21 0.83 21.59
N GLN A 30 0.44 2.03 21.05
CA GLN A 30 -0.53 2.78 20.29
C GLN A 30 -0.09 2.89 18.83
N ILE A 31 -0.85 2.33 17.91
CA ILE A 31 -0.57 2.34 16.48
C ILE A 31 -1.44 3.38 15.80
N GLY A 32 -0.80 4.36 15.18
CA GLY A 32 -1.46 5.31 14.31
C GLY A 32 -1.75 4.69 12.95
N ILE A 33 -2.97 4.85 12.46
CA ILE A 33 -3.36 4.44 11.11
C ILE A 33 -3.78 5.68 10.33
N LEU A 34 -3.04 6.00 9.26
CA LEU A 34 -3.45 7.01 8.28
C LEU A 34 -3.95 6.29 7.03
N ASP A 35 -5.26 6.18 6.93
CA ASP A 35 -5.95 5.52 5.82
C ASP A 35 -6.28 6.52 4.70
N PRO A 36 -5.75 6.33 3.46
CA PRO A 36 -6.13 7.17 2.32
C PRO A 36 -7.58 6.94 1.81
N GLY A 37 -8.25 5.88 2.27
CA GLY A 37 -9.59 5.47 1.84
C GLY A 37 -9.67 3.99 1.46
N LEU A 38 -8.91 3.16 2.16
CA LEU A 38 -8.78 1.71 1.92
C LEU A 38 -9.11 0.90 3.21
N PRO A 39 -10.25 1.14 3.88
CA PRO A 39 -10.52 0.56 5.19
C PRO A 39 -10.46 -0.97 5.20
N GLN A 40 -10.92 -1.64 4.11
CA GLN A 40 -10.88 -3.10 4.00
C GLN A 40 -9.45 -3.68 4.04
N HIS A 41 -8.45 -2.94 3.56
CA HIS A 41 -7.06 -3.40 3.59
C HIS A 41 -6.46 -3.22 5.00
N PHE A 42 -6.84 -2.18 5.73
CA PHE A 42 -6.43 -2.00 7.12
C PHE A 42 -7.05 -3.05 8.05
N GLU A 43 -8.21 -3.64 7.72
CA GLU A 43 -8.72 -4.82 8.43
C GLU A 43 -7.79 -6.03 8.26
N ALA A 44 -7.18 -6.23 7.09
CA ALA A 44 -6.16 -7.26 6.90
C ALA A 44 -4.91 -7.02 7.77
N PHE A 45 -4.50 -5.76 7.93
CA PHE A 45 -3.44 -5.38 8.88
C PHE A 45 -3.82 -5.72 10.32
N ARG A 46 -5.02 -5.33 10.79
CA ARG A 46 -5.50 -5.65 12.15
C ARG A 46 -5.52 -7.16 12.38
N LYS A 47 -6.03 -7.92 11.41
CA LYS A 47 -6.01 -9.38 11.48
C LYS A 47 -4.58 -9.93 11.57
N GLY A 48 -3.63 -9.35 10.86
CA GLY A 48 -2.21 -9.69 11.00
C GLY A 48 -1.66 -9.42 12.40
N MET A 49 -2.10 -8.33 13.06
CA MET A 49 -1.76 -8.04 14.46
C MET A 49 -2.40 -9.04 15.41
N ASP A 50 -3.67 -9.42 15.20
CA ASP A 50 -4.37 -10.43 16.00
C ASP A 50 -3.67 -11.80 15.90
N ASP A 51 -3.24 -12.22 14.70
CA ASP A 51 -2.50 -13.46 14.47
C ASP A 51 -1.16 -13.49 15.23
N LEU A 52 -0.56 -12.32 15.51
CA LEU A 52 0.66 -12.14 16.31
C LEU A 52 0.36 -12.02 17.82
N GLY A 53 -0.91 -12.14 18.22
CA GLY A 53 -1.34 -12.10 19.64
C GLY A 53 -1.62 -10.69 20.17
N TYR A 54 -1.66 -9.67 19.33
CA TYR A 54 -2.09 -8.34 19.73
C TYR A 54 -3.62 -8.24 19.74
N VAL A 55 -4.19 -7.92 20.90
CA VAL A 55 -5.64 -7.79 21.08
C VAL A 55 -5.97 -6.31 21.32
N GLU A 56 -6.80 -5.72 20.47
CA GLU A 56 -7.23 -4.34 20.60
C GLU A 56 -7.87 -4.06 21.96
N GLY A 57 -7.48 -2.96 22.59
CA GLY A 57 -7.93 -2.56 23.95
C GLY A 57 -7.25 -3.31 25.10
N ARG A 58 -6.43 -4.35 24.83
CA ARG A 58 -5.71 -5.13 25.86
C ARG A 58 -4.19 -5.04 25.71
N SER A 59 -3.65 -5.34 24.54
CA SER A 59 -2.22 -5.35 24.25
C SER A 59 -1.82 -4.45 23.08
N VAL A 60 -2.76 -3.83 22.41
CA VAL A 60 -2.55 -2.79 21.39
C VAL A 60 -3.76 -1.86 21.35
N SER A 61 -3.56 -0.61 20.95
CA SER A 61 -4.64 0.34 20.64
C SER A 61 -4.38 1.02 19.30
N TYR A 62 -5.44 1.43 18.61
CA TYR A 62 -5.33 2.07 17.30
C TYR A 62 -5.89 3.49 17.32
N ILE A 63 -5.13 4.41 16.72
CA ILE A 63 -5.61 5.76 16.41
C ILE A 63 -5.86 5.80 14.90
N TYR A 64 -7.11 5.83 14.50
CA TYR A 64 -7.50 5.80 13.10
C TYR A 64 -7.82 7.19 12.58
N ARG A 65 -7.22 7.55 11.45
CA ARG A 65 -7.53 8.77 10.67
C ARG A 65 -7.72 8.37 9.22
N SER A 66 -8.89 8.67 8.66
CA SER A 66 -9.18 8.36 7.26
C SER A 66 -9.37 9.63 6.45
N ALA A 67 -8.67 9.68 5.33
CA ALA A 67 -8.87 10.69 4.29
C ALA A 67 -10.16 10.42 3.48
N ALA A 68 -10.70 9.21 3.57
CA ALA A 68 -11.91 8.79 2.83
C ALA A 68 -11.83 9.14 1.33
N GLY A 69 -10.66 8.93 0.71
CA GLY A 69 -10.42 9.24 -0.70
C GLY A 69 -10.20 10.71 -1.02
N ARG A 70 -10.09 11.59 -0.01
CA ARG A 70 -9.83 13.03 -0.20
C ARG A 70 -8.35 13.34 0.03
N ALA A 71 -7.60 13.43 -1.06
CA ALA A 71 -6.16 13.67 -1.04
C ALA A 71 -5.76 14.94 -0.27
N GLU A 72 -6.53 16.01 -0.42
CA GLU A 72 -6.31 17.30 0.20
C GLU A 72 -6.35 17.27 1.74
N SER A 73 -7.00 16.27 2.33
CA SER A 73 -7.08 16.13 3.79
C SER A 73 -5.85 15.45 4.41
N VAL A 74 -5.05 14.74 3.60
CA VAL A 74 -3.95 13.90 4.07
C VAL A 74 -2.89 14.64 4.89
N PRO A 75 -2.37 15.83 4.47
CA PRO A 75 -1.33 16.53 5.25
C PRO A 75 -1.82 16.92 6.65
N ARG A 76 -3.05 17.41 6.77
CA ARG A 76 -3.65 17.77 8.06
C ARG A 76 -3.81 16.53 8.96
N LEU A 77 -4.34 15.43 8.41
CA LEU A 77 -4.53 14.19 9.17
C LEU A 77 -3.21 13.56 9.62
N ALA A 78 -2.16 13.65 8.79
CA ALA A 78 -0.82 13.21 9.16
C ALA A 78 -0.29 14.01 10.37
N SER A 79 -0.41 15.34 10.33
CA SER A 79 0.01 16.21 11.43
C SER A 79 -0.77 15.95 12.73
N GLU A 80 -2.09 15.77 12.65
CA GLU A 80 -2.92 15.38 13.79
C GLU A 80 -2.50 14.05 14.40
N LEU A 81 -2.21 13.04 13.54
CA LEU A 81 -1.81 11.73 13.99
C LEU A 81 -0.45 11.75 14.70
N VAL A 82 0.51 12.46 14.12
CA VAL A 82 1.86 12.63 14.68
C VAL A 82 1.81 13.36 16.03
N ALA A 83 0.94 14.35 16.19
CA ALA A 83 0.77 15.09 17.46
C ALA A 83 0.31 14.18 18.62
N LEU A 84 -0.34 13.06 18.34
CA LEU A 84 -0.77 12.08 19.34
C LEU A 84 0.36 11.11 19.75
N LYS A 85 1.53 11.20 19.12
CA LYS A 85 2.77 10.45 19.43
C LYS A 85 2.56 8.94 19.53
N PRO A 86 1.98 8.27 18.50
CA PRO A 86 1.87 6.81 18.50
C PRO A 86 3.25 6.15 18.48
N ASP A 87 3.33 4.89 18.90
CA ASP A 87 4.56 4.09 18.89
C ASP A 87 5.02 3.70 17.47
N ALA A 88 4.06 3.61 16.55
CA ALA A 88 4.32 3.45 15.11
C ALA A 88 3.14 4.00 14.30
N ILE A 89 3.38 4.39 13.05
CA ILE A 89 2.33 4.78 12.10
C ILE A 89 2.31 3.82 10.93
N VAL A 90 1.13 3.29 10.60
CA VAL A 90 0.89 2.46 9.42
C VAL A 90 0.10 3.26 8.39
N THR A 91 0.55 3.25 7.15
CA THR A 91 -0.13 3.94 6.05
C THR A 91 0.10 3.21 4.72
N ALA A 92 -0.40 3.76 3.63
CA ALA A 92 -0.22 3.21 2.29
C ALA A 92 -0.22 4.34 1.24
N SER A 93 0.38 4.05 0.06
CA SER A 93 0.47 4.97 -1.08
C SER A 93 1.44 6.15 -0.86
N ALA A 94 1.85 6.78 -1.98
CA ALA A 94 2.91 7.78 -2.00
C ALA A 94 2.59 9.04 -1.17
N LEU A 95 1.40 9.63 -1.36
CA LEU A 95 1.04 10.88 -0.70
C LEU A 95 0.95 10.75 0.83
N PRO A 96 0.25 9.75 1.43
CA PRO A 96 0.22 9.59 2.87
C PRO A 96 1.60 9.30 3.47
N VAL A 97 2.43 8.48 2.82
CA VAL A 97 3.80 8.20 3.28
C VAL A 97 4.62 9.49 3.34
N ARG A 98 4.58 10.29 2.27
CA ARG A 98 5.28 11.58 2.21
C ARG A 98 4.79 12.53 3.31
N ALA A 99 3.48 12.67 3.47
CA ALA A 99 2.89 13.57 4.47
C ALA A 99 3.29 13.19 5.91
N VAL A 100 3.34 11.90 6.25
CA VAL A 100 3.79 11.44 7.56
C VAL A 100 5.31 11.67 7.73
N LYS A 101 6.13 11.42 6.70
CA LYS A 101 7.57 11.69 6.74
C LYS A 101 7.89 13.17 6.96
N GLU A 102 7.12 14.06 6.33
CA GLU A 102 7.26 15.51 6.53
C GLU A 102 6.87 15.94 7.96
N ALA A 103 5.88 15.24 8.56
CA ALA A 103 5.40 15.55 9.90
C ALA A 103 6.29 14.97 11.03
N THR A 104 7.05 13.90 10.79
CA THR A 104 7.91 13.27 11.81
C THR A 104 9.13 12.59 11.21
N SER A 105 10.28 12.76 11.92
CA SER A 105 11.53 12.04 11.64
C SER A 105 11.85 10.95 12.68
N THR A 106 11.01 10.79 13.70
CA THR A 106 11.31 9.92 14.85
C THR A 106 10.31 8.80 15.06
N ILE A 107 9.02 9.04 14.80
CA ILE A 107 8.01 8.01 14.93
C ILE A 107 8.19 6.99 13.78
N PRO A 108 8.31 5.69 14.09
CA PRO A 108 8.38 4.63 13.07
C PRO A 108 7.21 4.67 12.08
N ILE A 109 7.52 4.55 10.80
CA ILE A 109 6.53 4.54 9.72
C ILE A 109 6.64 3.23 8.97
N VAL A 110 5.54 2.48 8.88
CA VAL A 110 5.42 1.27 8.07
C VAL A 110 4.42 1.54 6.96
N PHE A 111 4.88 1.58 5.72
CA PHE A 111 3.94 1.61 4.60
C PHE A 111 3.59 0.18 4.18
N ALA A 112 2.30 -0.16 4.28
CA ALA A 112 1.80 -1.49 3.93
C ALA A 112 1.91 -1.77 2.43
N THR A 113 1.83 -0.71 1.61
CA THR A 113 2.07 -0.80 0.17
C THR A 113 2.38 0.58 -0.42
N ILE A 114 3.28 0.57 -1.40
CA ILE A 114 3.57 1.71 -2.28
C ILE A 114 4.03 1.17 -3.63
N ALA A 115 3.64 1.81 -4.72
CA ALA A 115 3.94 1.30 -6.05
C ALA A 115 5.45 1.34 -6.38
N ASP A 116 6.15 2.40 -5.99
CA ASP A 116 7.60 2.51 -6.04
C ASP A 116 8.08 3.40 -4.90
N ALA A 117 8.74 2.80 -3.91
CA ALA A 117 9.17 3.50 -2.71
C ALA A 117 10.33 4.45 -2.96
N ILE A 118 11.17 4.20 -3.97
CA ILE A 118 12.31 5.06 -4.31
C ILE A 118 11.82 6.28 -5.06
N THR A 119 11.10 6.09 -6.16
CA THR A 119 10.55 7.18 -6.99
C THR A 119 9.57 8.04 -6.19
N ALA A 120 8.79 7.46 -5.29
CA ALA A 120 7.92 8.21 -4.39
C ALA A 120 8.66 8.97 -3.29
N GLY A 121 9.99 8.84 -3.18
CA GLY A 121 10.79 9.49 -2.14
C GLY A 121 10.54 8.95 -0.72
N ALA A 122 9.95 7.76 -0.62
CA ALA A 122 9.72 7.12 0.68
C ALA A 122 11.05 6.67 1.30
N VAL A 123 11.91 6.04 0.51
CA VAL A 123 13.24 5.56 0.90
C VAL A 123 14.25 5.82 -0.23
N ASN A 124 15.54 5.81 0.10
CA ASN A 124 16.61 5.93 -0.89
C ASN A 124 17.18 4.58 -1.33
N ASN A 125 16.94 3.53 -0.56
CA ASN A 125 17.44 2.19 -0.80
C ASN A 125 16.48 1.17 -0.19
N LEU A 126 16.14 0.12 -0.92
CA LEU A 126 15.19 -0.90 -0.44
C LEU A 126 15.82 -1.83 0.61
N ALA A 127 17.08 -2.22 0.44
CA ALA A 127 17.75 -3.11 1.38
C ALA A 127 18.08 -2.42 2.72
N HIS A 128 18.39 -1.14 2.67
CA HIS A 128 18.72 -0.29 3.83
C HIS A 128 17.96 1.03 3.73
N PRO A 129 16.65 1.05 4.07
CA PRO A 129 15.83 2.22 3.89
C PRO A 129 16.31 3.43 4.70
N GLY A 130 16.99 3.18 5.82
CA GLY A 130 17.46 4.22 6.70
C GLY A 130 16.35 4.99 7.39
N ALA A 131 16.69 5.96 8.24
CA ALA A 131 15.73 6.80 8.93
C ALA A 131 14.63 5.99 9.68
N ASN A 132 13.41 6.56 9.75
CA ASN A 132 12.29 6.01 10.51
C ASN A 132 11.23 5.31 9.62
N VAL A 133 11.56 4.92 8.39
CA VAL A 133 10.59 4.43 7.39
C VAL A 133 10.98 3.05 6.87
N THR A 134 10.01 2.16 6.73
CA THR A 134 10.14 0.86 6.05
C THR A 134 8.78 0.38 5.55
N GLY A 135 8.71 -0.76 4.85
CA GLY A 135 7.44 -1.35 4.39
C GLY A 135 7.55 -2.22 3.16
N PHE A 136 6.53 -2.14 2.28
CA PHE A 136 6.38 -3.00 1.11
C PHE A 136 6.21 -2.17 -0.17
N SER A 137 7.08 -2.41 -1.16
CA SER A 137 7.08 -1.71 -2.44
C SER A 137 7.04 -2.71 -3.58
N PHE A 138 6.34 -2.40 -4.66
CA PHE A 138 6.46 -3.16 -5.90
C PHE A 138 7.07 -2.27 -6.99
N LEU A 139 7.73 -2.89 -7.98
CA LEU A 139 8.35 -2.15 -9.09
C LEU A 139 7.28 -1.78 -10.11
N ASN A 140 6.83 -0.53 -10.05
CA ASN A 140 5.75 -0.04 -10.91
C ASN A 140 6.08 -0.14 -12.41
N THR A 141 7.31 0.14 -12.79
CA THR A 141 7.79 0.07 -14.19
C THR A 141 7.57 -1.30 -14.83
N GLU A 142 7.92 -2.37 -14.10
CA GLU A 142 7.75 -3.74 -14.59
C GLU A 142 6.26 -4.14 -14.61
N LEU A 143 5.50 -3.69 -13.60
CA LEU A 143 4.08 -3.96 -13.50
C LEU A 143 3.28 -3.29 -14.61
N SER A 144 3.51 -2.01 -14.86
CA SER A 144 2.83 -1.25 -15.93
C SER A 144 3.10 -1.83 -17.31
N ALA A 145 4.37 -2.22 -17.59
CA ALA A 145 4.70 -2.91 -18.82
C ALA A 145 3.90 -4.22 -18.97
N LYS A 146 3.82 -5.00 -17.88
CA LYS A 146 3.08 -6.27 -17.88
C LYS A 146 1.57 -6.07 -18.02
N CYS A 147 1.01 -5.04 -17.42
CA CYS A 147 -0.39 -4.66 -17.61
C CYS A 147 -0.70 -4.35 -19.07
N LEU A 148 0.14 -3.56 -19.75
CA LEU A 148 -0.02 -3.26 -21.18
C LEU A 148 0.14 -4.52 -22.06
N GLU A 149 1.11 -5.40 -21.77
CA GLU A 149 1.25 -6.68 -22.48
C GLU A 149 -0.01 -7.54 -22.37
N LEU A 150 -0.56 -7.68 -21.15
CA LEU A 150 -1.78 -8.44 -20.91
C LEU A 150 -2.99 -7.79 -21.58
N LEU A 151 -3.05 -6.46 -21.63
CA LEU A 151 -4.11 -5.73 -22.32
C LEU A 151 -4.06 -5.98 -23.85
N VAL A 152 -2.84 -5.97 -24.45
CA VAL A 152 -2.62 -6.32 -25.87
C VAL A 152 -2.96 -7.81 -26.13
N GLU A 153 -2.58 -8.70 -25.21
CA GLU A 153 -2.95 -10.12 -25.31
C GLU A 153 -4.46 -10.33 -25.27
N ALA A 154 -5.15 -9.62 -24.36
CA ALA A 154 -6.60 -9.67 -24.24
C ALA A 154 -7.32 -9.09 -25.47
N LEU A 155 -6.75 -8.04 -26.06
CA LEU A 155 -7.33 -7.23 -27.14
C LEU A 155 -6.31 -7.03 -28.27
N PRO A 156 -6.04 -8.04 -29.14
CA PRO A 156 -4.91 -8.02 -30.08
C PRO A 156 -4.95 -6.89 -31.12
N ASN A 157 -6.10 -6.25 -31.32
CA ASN A 157 -6.32 -5.22 -32.34
C ASN A 157 -6.19 -3.79 -31.81
N ILE A 158 -5.90 -3.60 -30.52
CA ILE A 158 -5.76 -2.25 -29.95
C ILE A 158 -4.52 -1.54 -30.50
N ARG A 159 -4.63 -0.25 -30.65
CA ARG A 159 -3.56 0.63 -31.11
C ARG A 159 -3.41 1.87 -30.23
N ARG A 160 -4.50 2.30 -29.60
CA ARG A 160 -4.55 3.50 -28.78
C ARG A 160 -5.04 3.15 -27.39
N VAL A 161 -4.24 3.45 -26.37
CA VAL A 161 -4.60 3.24 -24.98
C VAL A 161 -4.56 4.58 -24.26
N ALA A 162 -5.66 4.92 -23.60
CA ALA A 162 -5.66 6.03 -22.66
C ALA A 162 -5.07 5.52 -21.32
N VAL A 163 -4.22 6.33 -20.68
CA VAL A 163 -3.60 6.03 -19.39
C VAL A 163 -4.10 7.04 -18.40
N LEU A 164 -4.86 6.59 -17.39
CA LEU A 164 -5.38 7.45 -16.34
C LEU A 164 -4.41 7.50 -15.17
N ARG A 165 -3.91 8.69 -14.85
CA ARG A 165 -2.98 8.95 -13.76
C ARG A 165 -3.59 9.90 -12.72
N ASP A 166 -3.44 9.56 -11.47
CA ASP A 166 -3.71 10.45 -10.34
C ASP A 166 -2.53 11.41 -10.13
N LEU A 167 -2.79 12.72 -10.12
CA LEU A 167 -1.77 13.75 -9.90
C LEU A 167 -1.04 13.62 -8.55
N ASN A 168 -1.59 12.87 -7.60
CA ASN A 168 -0.94 12.61 -6.32
C ASN A 168 0.11 11.47 -6.37
N THR A 169 0.28 10.82 -7.55
CA THR A 169 1.31 9.81 -7.80
C THR A 169 2.51 10.41 -8.54
N PRO A 170 3.71 9.84 -8.42
CA PRO A 170 4.87 10.29 -9.18
C PRO A 170 4.63 10.28 -10.69
N HIS A 171 5.13 11.31 -11.41
CA HIS A 171 4.95 11.40 -12.86
C HIS A 171 5.75 10.31 -13.60
N GLU A 172 6.87 9.92 -13.05
CA GLU A 172 7.78 8.90 -13.56
C GLU A 172 7.09 7.55 -13.78
N TRP A 173 5.99 7.29 -13.06
CA TRP A 173 5.21 6.06 -13.29
C TRP A 173 4.47 6.10 -14.64
N ALA A 174 3.97 7.28 -15.03
CA ALA A 174 3.36 7.44 -16.34
C ALA A 174 4.41 7.38 -17.45
N GLU A 175 5.58 8.00 -17.26
CA GLU A 175 6.70 7.94 -18.22
C GLU A 175 7.13 6.49 -18.49
N ALA A 176 7.23 5.65 -17.43
CA ALA A 176 7.54 4.25 -17.56
C ALA A 176 6.47 3.47 -18.35
N THR A 177 5.19 3.81 -18.13
CA THR A 177 4.07 3.23 -18.89
C THR A 177 4.12 3.67 -20.36
N GLU A 178 4.43 4.94 -20.64
CA GLU A 178 4.60 5.46 -22.00
C GLU A 178 5.74 4.74 -22.74
N GLU A 179 6.87 4.55 -22.08
CA GLU A 179 8.01 3.82 -22.65
C GLU A 179 7.62 2.35 -22.97
N ALA A 180 6.91 1.68 -22.07
CA ALA A 180 6.40 0.33 -22.31
C ALA A 180 5.43 0.29 -23.48
N GLY A 181 4.52 1.26 -23.60
CA GLY A 181 3.59 1.39 -24.72
C GLY A 181 4.29 1.56 -26.05
N HIS A 182 5.32 2.41 -26.10
CA HIS A 182 6.14 2.58 -27.32
C HIS A 182 6.80 1.26 -27.76
N ARG A 183 7.34 0.47 -26.82
CA ARG A 183 7.92 -0.86 -27.14
C ARG A 183 6.88 -1.82 -27.72
N LEU A 184 5.64 -1.72 -27.29
CA LEU A 184 4.52 -2.53 -27.78
C LEU A 184 3.85 -1.97 -29.06
N GLY A 185 4.31 -0.83 -29.58
CA GLY A 185 3.74 -0.18 -30.75
C GLY A 185 2.37 0.45 -30.49
N LEU A 186 2.07 0.83 -29.27
CA LEU A 186 0.85 1.51 -28.86
C LEU A 186 1.02 3.02 -28.89
N ALA A 187 -0.02 3.73 -29.29
CA ALA A 187 -0.14 5.16 -29.07
C ALA A 187 -0.82 5.42 -27.73
N LEU A 188 -0.09 5.96 -26.77
CA LEU A 188 -0.63 6.27 -25.46
C LEU A 188 -1.12 7.72 -25.36
N GLN A 189 -2.21 7.92 -24.62
CA GLN A 189 -2.77 9.22 -24.24
C GLN A 189 -2.77 9.32 -22.73
N LEU A 190 -1.89 10.13 -22.14
CA LEU A 190 -1.90 10.38 -20.71
C LEU A 190 -3.05 11.32 -20.33
N LEU A 191 -3.86 10.90 -19.38
CA LEU A 191 -4.98 11.63 -18.79
C LEU A 191 -4.73 11.81 -17.30
N GLU A 192 -4.42 13.03 -16.90
CA GLU A 192 -4.12 13.37 -15.51
C GLU A 192 -5.35 13.92 -14.81
N VAL A 193 -5.64 13.41 -13.63
CA VAL A 193 -6.82 13.79 -12.85
C VAL A 193 -6.45 14.11 -11.41
N ALA A 194 -7.09 15.14 -10.86
CA ALA A 194 -6.87 15.60 -9.49
C ALA A 194 -7.84 14.97 -8.48
N GLY A 195 -8.90 14.34 -8.96
CA GLY A 195 -9.93 13.74 -8.10
C GLY A 195 -11.25 13.47 -8.81
N PRO A 196 -12.29 13.02 -8.08
CA PRO A 196 -13.54 12.51 -8.65
C PRO A 196 -14.27 13.47 -9.60
N GLY A 197 -14.15 14.78 -9.36
CA GLY A 197 -14.79 15.80 -10.20
C GLY A 197 -14.25 15.90 -11.63
N THR A 198 -13.08 15.30 -11.89
CA THR A 198 -12.42 15.34 -13.22
C THR A 198 -12.46 13.99 -13.95
N TYR A 199 -12.94 12.93 -13.31
CA TYR A 199 -12.94 11.57 -13.89
C TYR A 199 -13.76 11.50 -15.17
N GLU A 200 -14.99 12.02 -15.17
CA GLU A 200 -15.87 11.94 -16.34
C GLU A 200 -15.27 12.64 -17.57
N ALA A 201 -14.71 13.83 -17.39
CA ALA A 201 -14.03 14.55 -18.45
C ALA A 201 -12.82 13.78 -19.02
N ALA A 202 -12.09 13.04 -18.18
CA ALA A 202 -10.99 12.20 -18.64
C ALA A 202 -11.49 11.04 -19.51
N PHE A 203 -12.59 10.38 -19.12
CA PHE A 203 -13.20 9.33 -19.95
C PHE A 203 -13.75 9.87 -21.27
N GLU A 204 -14.36 11.06 -21.27
CA GLU A 204 -14.80 11.73 -22.50
C GLU A 204 -13.61 12.05 -23.41
N ALA A 205 -12.49 12.51 -22.86
CA ALA A 205 -11.27 12.78 -23.62
C ALA A 205 -10.70 11.49 -24.23
N ALA A 206 -10.72 10.36 -23.50
CA ALA A 206 -10.31 9.07 -24.04
C ALA A 206 -11.14 8.65 -25.25
N VAL A 207 -12.47 8.76 -25.14
CA VAL A 207 -13.39 8.42 -26.24
C VAL A 207 -13.20 9.37 -27.43
N THR A 208 -13.06 10.66 -27.19
CA THR A 208 -12.82 11.68 -28.24
C THR A 208 -11.52 11.38 -29.01
N ALA A 209 -10.47 10.93 -28.33
CA ALA A 209 -9.22 10.49 -28.93
C ALA A 209 -9.30 9.09 -29.56
N ARG A 210 -10.46 8.44 -29.50
CA ARG A 210 -10.69 7.09 -30.01
C ARG A 210 -9.74 6.06 -29.36
N ALA A 211 -9.61 6.13 -28.04
CA ALA A 211 -8.90 5.08 -27.29
C ALA A 211 -9.64 3.75 -27.44
N ASP A 212 -8.90 2.69 -27.73
CA ASP A 212 -9.42 1.33 -27.86
C ASP A 212 -9.57 0.67 -26.47
N ALA A 213 -8.78 1.14 -25.51
CA ALA A 213 -8.76 0.66 -24.12
C ALA A 213 -8.26 1.75 -23.17
N LEU A 214 -8.44 1.51 -21.88
CA LEU A 214 -7.97 2.36 -20.80
C LEU A 214 -7.07 1.54 -19.86
N ASP A 215 -5.96 2.13 -19.43
CA ASP A 215 -5.12 1.62 -18.34
C ASP A 215 -5.20 2.58 -17.16
N ILE A 216 -5.58 2.08 -15.99
CA ILE A 216 -5.70 2.89 -14.76
C ILE A 216 -4.53 2.55 -13.83
N LEU A 217 -3.59 3.49 -13.70
CA LEU A 217 -2.39 3.32 -12.88
C LEU A 217 -2.73 3.22 -11.39
N ALA A 218 -1.83 2.59 -10.62
CA ALA A 218 -2.02 2.40 -9.19
C ALA A 218 -2.18 3.71 -8.42
N SER A 219 -3.28 3.85 -7.70
CA SER A 219 -3.53 4.92 -6.74
C SER A 219 -4.51 4.47 -5.67
N ALA A 220 -4.18 4.76 -4.40
CA ALA A 220 -5.12 4.53 -3.29
C ALA A 220 -6.40 5.36 -3.44
N PHE A 221 -6.30 6.56 -4.03
CA PHE A 221 -7.46 7.41 -4.27
C PHE A 221 -8.33 6.88 -5.39
N PHE A 222 -7.75 6.32 -6.46
CA PHE A 222 -8.53 5.60 -7.46
C PHE A 222 -9.24 4.39 -6.86
N ASN A 223 -8.55 3.62 -6.03
CA ASN A 223 -9.16 2.46 -5.37
C ASN A 223 -10.32 2.87 -4.45
N SER A 224 -10.21 3.99 -3.71
CA SER A 224 -11.31 4.50 -2.89
C SER A 224 -12.53 4.94 -3.71
N HIS A 225 -12.34 5.27 -5.01
CA HIS A 225 -13.39 5.66 -5.95
C HIS A 225 -13.65 4.59 -7.04
N LYS A 226 -13.20 3.35 -6.83
CA LYS A 226 -13.27 2.28 -7.84
C LYS A 226 -14.65 2.06 -8.44
N ALA A 227 -15.71 2.13 -7.63
CA ALA A 227 -17.08 1.97 -8.13
C ALA A 227 -17.42 3.01 -9.21
N ARG A 228 -17.03 4.27 -9.01
CA ARG A 228 -17.26 5.35 -9.99
C ARG A 228 -16.42 5.15 -11.25
N LEU A 229 -15.16 4.75 -11.11
CA LEU A 229 -14.29 4.51 -12.27
C LEU A 229 -14.76 3.31 -13.10
N VAL A 230 -15.22 2.24 -12.45
CA VAL A 230 -15.81 1.07 -13.13
C VAL A 230 -17.13 1.45 -13.82
N GLU A 231 -17.99 2.23 -13.16
CA GLU A 231 -19.23 2.75 -13.78
C GLU A 231 -18.92 3.57 -15.05
N LEU A 232 -17.92 4.46 -14.99
CA LEU A 232 -17.50 5.25 -16.15
C LEU A 232 -16.93 4.37 -17.27
N ALA A 233 -16.09 3.38 -16.94
CA ALA A 233 -15.59 2.43 -17.93
C ALA A 233 -16.73 1.70 -18.65
N ALA A 234 -17.75 1.26 -17.92
CA ALA A 234 -18.94 0.64 -18.50
C ALA A 234 -19.78 1.63 -19.34
N LYS A 235 -20.03 2.85 -18.83
CA LYS A 235 -20.78 3.92 -19.52
C LYS A 235 -20.16 4.25 -20.88
N TYR A 236 -18.84 4.41 -20.91
CA TYR A 236 -18.10 4.76 -22.12
C TYR A 236 -17.64 3.54 -22.96
N ARG A 237 -18.00 2.31 -22.50
CA ARG A 237 -17.67 1.04 -23.15
C ARG A 237 -16.18 0.88 -23.42
N LEU A 238 -15.33 1.35 -22.51
CA LEU A 238 -13.88 1.25 -22.59
C LEU A 238 -13.40 -0.03 -21.87
N PRO A 239 -12.81 -1.00 -22.58
CA PRO A 239 -12.09 -2.09 -21.96
C PRO A 239 -10.97 -1.53 -21.08
N THR A 240 -10.92 -1.94 -19.82
CA THR A 240 -10.01 -1.30 -18.86
C THR A 240 -9.15 -2.33 -18.12
N MET A 241 -7.85 -2.03 -18.07
CA MET A 241 -6.85 -2.68 -17.24
C MET A 241 -6.69 -1.93 -15.92
N TYR A 242 -6.49 -2.68 -14.84
CA TYR A 242 -6.26 -2.16 -13.48
C TYR A 242 -5.08 -2.87 -12.82
N GLU A 243 -4.43 -2.21 -11.88
CA GLU A 243 -3.35 -2.80 -11.07
C GLU A 243 -3.86 -3.39 -9.74
N HIS A 244 -5.16 -3.24 -9.42
CA HIS A 244 -5.78 -3.75 -8.20
C HIS A 244 -7.00 -4.63 -8.52
N ASP A 245 -7.05 -5.80 -7.91
CA ASP A 245 -8.13 -6.79 -8.06
C ASP A 245 -9.50 -6.29 -7.60
N ASP A 246 -9.54 -5.37 -6.62
CA ASP A 246 -10.76 -4.72 -6.13
C ASP A 246 -11.62 -4.11 -7.26
N PHE A 247 -10.99 -3.60 -8.32
CA PHE A 247 -11.72 -3.05 -9.47
C PHE A 247 -12.49 -4.13 -10.22
N VAL A 248 -11.85 -5.28 -10.46
CA VAL A 248 -12.48 -6.40 -11.20
C VAL A 248 -13.62 -7.01 -10.38
N ARG A 249 -13.45 -7.12 -9.06
CA ARG A 249 -14.50 -7.54 -8.14
C ARG A 249 -15.67 -6.55 -8.08
N THR A 250 -15.43 -5.29 -8.42
CA THR A 250 -16.48 -4.25 -8.52
C THR A 250 -17.14 -4.23 -9.90
N GLY A 251 -16.67 -5.04 -10.87
CA GLY A 251 -17.22 -5.11 -12.24
C GLY A 251 -16.26 -4.61 -13.32
N GLY A 252 -15.00 -4.30 -12.98
CA GLY A 252 -13.95 -4.02 -13.96
C GLY A 252 -13.60 -5.22 -14.81
N LEU A 253 -12.88 -5.02 -15.93
CA LEU A 253 -12.61 -6.08 -16.91
C LEU A 253 -11.44 -6.99 -16.50
N ILE A 254 -10.27 -6.41 -16.27
CA ILE A 254 -9.00 -7.16 -16.08
C ILE A 254 -8.16 -6.44 -15.03
N ALA A 255 -7.53 -7.19 -14.14
CA ALA A 255 -6.52 -6.66 -13.22
C ALA A 255 -5.30 -7.58 -13.17
N TYR A 256 -4.13 -6.97 -13.08
CA TYR A 256 -2.90 -7.66 -12.78
C TYR A 256 -2.09 -6.86 -11.77
N GLY A 257 -1.84 -7.45 -10.61
CA GLY A 257 -1.13 -6.74 -9.54
C GLY A 257 -0.82 -7.61 -8.33
N PRO A 258 -0.13 -7.06 -7.33
CA PRO A 258 0.19 -7.77 -6.11
C PRO A 258 -1.06 -8.01 -5.25
N ASN A 259 -1.02 -9.05 -4.41
CA ASN A 259 -2.05 -9.29 -3.41
C ASN A 259 -1.94 -8.24 -2.29
N ILE A 260 -2.72 -7.17 -2.41
CA ILE A 260 -2.67 -6.03 -1.47
C ILE A 260 -3.06 -6.43 -0.03
N PRO A 261 -4.13 -7.21 0.22
CA PRO A 261 -4.44 -7.70 1.56
C PRO A 261 -3.28 -8.45 2.23
N ASP A 262 -2.50 -9.25 1.48
CA ASP A 262 -1.33 -9.94 2.01
C ASP A 262 -0.23 -8.96 2.45
N LEU A 263 0.03 -7.92 1.68
CA LEU A 263 1.01 -6.89 2.04
C LEU A 263 0.62 -6.16 3.34
N PHE A 264 -0.67 -5.82 3.50
CA PHE A 264 -1.17 -5.21 4.73
C PHE A 264 -1.05 -6.17 5.92
N ARG A 265 -1.33 -7.47 5.74
CA ARG A 265 -1.14 -8.47 6.79
C ARG A 265 0.33 -8.62 7.17
N ARG A 266 1.25 -8.59 6.21
CA ARG A 266 2.70 -8.64 6.44
C ARG A 266 3.22 -7.37 7.12
N ALA A 267 2.60 -6.22 6.90
CA ALA A 267 2.95 -4.97 7.59
C ALA A 267 2.82 -5.11 9.12
N ALA A 268 1.92 -5.97 9.61
CA ALA A 268 1.79 -6.27 11.04
C ALA A 268 3.08 -6.91 11.60
N VAL A 269 3.77 -7.76 10.83
CA VAL A 269 5.05 -8.36 11.24
C VAL A 269 6.13 -7.28 11.42
N TYR A 270 6.13 -6.26 10.58
CA TYR A 270 7.06 -5.13 10.68
C TYR A 270 6.76 -4.27 11.91
N VAL A 271 5.48 -4.01 12.18
CA VAL A 271 5.06 -3.32 13.40
C VAL A 271 5.44 -4.12 14.64
N ASP A 272 5.22 -5.42 14.67
CA ASP A 272 5.63 -6.31 15.76
C ASP A 272 7.13 -6.22 16.04
N ARG A 273 7.97 -6.31 15.00
CA ARG A 273 9.42 -6.16 15.13
C ARG A 273 9.83 -4.79 15.71
N ILE A 274 9.18 -3.72 15.25
CA ILE A 274 9.41 -2.36 15.72
C ILE A 274 9.02 -2.21 17.19
N LEU A 275 7.84 -2.72 17.58
CA LEU A 275 7.41 -2.72 18.98
C LEU A 275 8.32 -3.54 19.90
N LYS A 276 9.04 -4.52 19.35
CA LYS A 276 10.09 -5.31 20.03
C LYS A 276 11.48 -4.68 19.98
N GLY A 277 11.61 -3.46 19.44
CA GLY A 277 12.83 -2.66 19.46
C GLY A 277 13.65 -2.66 18.17
N ALA A 278 13.18 -3.27 17.08
CA ALA A 278 13.84 -3.14 15.79
C ALA A 278 13.70 -1.71 15.26
N LYS A 279 14.78 -1.21 14.63
CA LYS A 279 14.73 0.11 13.98
C LYS A 279 14.15 -0.02 12.57
N PRO A 280 13.21 0.83 12.16
CA PRO A 280 12.66 0.79 10.80
C PRO A 280 13.73 0.81 9.71
N GLY A 281 14.74 1.65 9.86
CA GLY A 281 15.83 1.79 8.91
C GLY A 281 16.70 0.55 8.70
N ASP A 282 16.66 -0.42 9.63
CA ASP A 282 17.37 -1.70 9.54
C ASP A 282 16.49 -2.82 8.96
N LEU A 283 15.19 -2.55 8.76
CA LEU A 283 14.24 -3.49 8.15
C LEU A 283 14.15 -3.20 6.65
N PRO A 284 14.52 -4.14 5.77
CA PRO A 284 14.47 -3.91 4.33
C PRO A 284 13.04 -3.64 3.85
N VAL A 285 12.90 -2.81 2.83
CA VAL A 285 11.65 -2.71 2.11
C VAL A 285 11.50 -3.95 1.24
N GLU A 286 10.49 -4.76 1.55
CA GLU A 286 10.25 -6.00 0.82
C GLU A 286 9.38 -5.78 -0.42
N GLN A 287 9.55 -6.66 -1.40
CA GLN A 287 8.74 -6.67 -2.61
C GLN A 287 7.77 -7.86 -2.61
N PRO A 288 6.58 -7.72 -3.22
CA PRO A 288 5.69 -8.85 -3.41
C PRO A 288 6.34 -9.87 -4.35
N THR A 289 6.19 -11.14 -4.01
CA THR A 289 6.69 -12.25 -4.84
C THR A 289 5.58 -12.91 -5.65
N ARG A 290 4.33 -12.52 -5.42
CA ARG A 290 3.15 -13.06 -6.10
C ARG A 290 2.31 -11.94 -6.65
N PHE A 291 1.99 -12.06 -7.93
CA PHE A 291 1.06 -11.22 -8.65
C PHE A 291 -0.10 -12.08 -9.11
N THR A 292 -1.30 -11.52 -9.15
CA THR A 292 -2.52 -12.22 -9.54
C THR A 292 -3.12 -11.58 -10.78
N LEU A 293 -3.50 -12.42 -11.74
CA LEU A 293 -4.28 -12.04 -12.91
C LEU A 293 -5.74 -12.41 -12.67
N ILE A 294 -6.62 -11.41 -12.64
CA ILE A 294 -8.07 -11.60 -12.47
C ILE A 294 -8.81 -11.04 -13.68
N ILE A 295 -9.73 -11.81 -14.20
CA ILE A 295 -10.49 -11.48 -15.41
C ILE A 295 -11.99 -11.62 -15.14
N ASN A 296 -12.79 -10.64 -15.55
CA ASN A 296 -14.24 -10.67 -15.47
C ASN A 296 -14.83 -10.94 -16.86
N VAL A 297 -15.23 -12.19 -17.10
CA VAL A 297 -15.83 -12.62 -18.35
C VAL A 297 -17.22 -12.04 -18.55
N LYS A 298 -17.99 -11.82 -17.47
CA LYS A 298 -19.29 -11.13 -17.55
C LYS A 298 -19.12 -9.72 -18.10
N THR A 299 -18.12 -8.99 -17.67
CA THR A 299 -17.80 -7.63 -18.16
C THR A 299 -17.30 -7.70 -19.61
N ALA A 300 -16.46 -8.68 -19.96
CA ALA A 300 -16.01 -8.88 -21.33
C ALA A 300 -17.22 -9.09 -22.27
N ASN A 301 -18.16 -9.97 -21.90
CA ASN A 301 -19.37 -10.24 -22.65
C ASN A 301 -20.25 -8.98 -22.82
N ALA A 302 -20.40 -8.18 -21.75
CA ALA A 302 -21.16 -6.92 -21.80
C ALA A 302 -20.52 -5.87 -22.74
N LEU A 303 -19.20 -5.91 -22.89
CA LEU A 303 -18.46 -5.08 -23.84
C LEU A 303 -18.45 -5.66 -25.27
N GLY A 304 -18.91 -6.90 -25.46
CA GLY A 304 -18.89 -7.61 -26.76
C GLY A 304 -17.50 -8.15 -27.10
N LEU A 305 -16.67 -8.41 -26.12
CA LEU A 305 -15.30 -8.90 -26.27
C LEU A 305 -15.23 -10.42 -26.19
N THR A 306 -14.40 -11.01 -27.02
CA THR A 306 -14.01 -12.43 -26.94
C THR A 306 -12.57 -12.50 -26.50
N LEU A 307 -12.34 -12.93 -25.27
CA LEU A 307 -10.99 -13.05 -24.70
C LEU A 307 -10.33 -14.35 -25.16
N PRO A 308 -9.00 -14.36 -25.43
CA PRO A 308 -8.28 -15.55 -25.81
C PRO A 308 -8.34 -16.64 -24.73
N PRO A 309 -8.63 -17.91 -25.10
CA PRO A 309 -8.65 -19.02 -24.14
C PRO A 309 -7.31 -19.21 -23.40
N THR A 310 -6.20 -18.91 -24.07
CA THR A 310 -4.86 -18.95 -23.47
C THR A 310 -4.67 -17.96 -22.33
N LEU A 311 -5.27 -16.77 -22.44
CA LEU A 311 -5.22 -15.78 -21.38
C LEU A 311 -6.11 -16.21 -20.19
N LEU A 312 -7.33 -16.72 -20.48
CA LEU A 312 -8.24 -17.21 -19.43
C LEU A 312 -7.66 -18.40 -18.67
N ALA A 313 -6.94 -19.30 -19.35
CA ALA A 313 -6.29 -20.45 -18.72
C ALA A 313 -5.11 -20.06 -17.79
N ARG A 314 -4.57 -18.86 -17.95
CA ARG A 314 -3.48 -18.29 -17.12
C ARG A 314 -3.98 -17.42 -15.99
N ALA A 315 -5.26 -17.06 -16.00
CA ALA A 315 -5.84 -16.26 -14.93
C ALA A 315 -5.85 -17.05 -13.61
N ASP A 316 -5.45 -16.40 -12.53
CA ASP A 316 -5.57 -16.96 -11.17
C ASP A 316 -7.05 -17.02 -10.73
N GLU A 317 -7.88 -16.11 -11.25
CA GLU A 317 -9.32 -16.07 -10.99
C GLU A 317 -10.07 -15.56 -12.22
N VAL A 318 -11.18 -16.22 -12.55
CA VAL A 318 -12.12 -15.80 -13.59
C VAL A 318 -13.48 -15.57 -12.94
N ILE A 319 -14.04 -14.36 -13.08
CA ILE A 319 -15.36 -13.99 -12.57
C ILE A 319 -16.37 -14.17 -13.72
N GLU A 320 -17.38 -15.03 -13.47
CA GLU A 320 -18.45 -15.37 -14.42
C GLU A 320 -19.78 -14.68 -14.05
#